data_4b309b6c353daf38875a755618b15b73
#
_entry.id   4b309b6c353daf38875a755618b15b73
#
_cell.length_a   1.000
_cell.length_b   1.000
_cell.length_c   1.000
_cell.angle_alpha   90.00
_cell.angle_beta   90.00
_cell.angle_gamma   90.00
#
_symmetry.space_group_name_H-M   'P 1'
#
loop_
_entity.id
_entity.type
_entity.pdbx_description
1 polymer ?
#
loop_
_entity_poly.entity_id
_entity_poly.type
_entity_poly.pdbx_seq_one_letter_code
_entity_poly.pdbx_strand_id
1 'polypeptide(L)'
;LLEKDAITDVNIGDSTSLKMGVLFSDMRNFTGISEKMSPDENFKFLNRYLEFMTPAIKKYNGFIDKYIGDAVMALFPTSAEDAVLAAVEMNKQLAVYNCDEPASEREPVNMGVGIHIGQLVLGTIGRETRMETTVISDTVNASARLESLNKTYKTNVLISGAVRDELSPDIQRSCRLIDRTQVKGKVEFLDVYEVYLTDELAVAEEKSKNKKVLEAIVDNYFTGDIKLARKKLSELEDDTKKDTVISFWKNRLET
;
A
#
# COMPACT_ATOMS: atom_id res chain seq x y z
N LEU A 1 -23.42 -4.89 -3.35
CA LEU A 1 -22.79 -3.74 -2.67
C LEU A 1 -23.75 -2.55 -2.55
N LEU A 2 -24.59 -2.30 -3.53
CA LEU A 2 -25.63 -1.26 -3.51
C LEU A 2 -26.95 -1.75 -2.89
N GLU A 3 -26.96 -2.91 -2.21
CA GLU A 3 -28.15 -3.55 -1.62
C GLU A 3 -29.31 -3.75 -2.64
N LYS A 4 -28.95 -3.99 -3.91
CA LYS A 4 -29.89 -4.23 -4.99
C LYS A 4 -29.88 -5.71 -5.39
N ASP A 5 -31.03 -6.28 -5.59
CA ASP A 5 -31.21 -7.70 -5.92
C ASP A 5 -30.79 -8.04 -7.37
N ALA A 6 -30.81 -7.04 -8.27
CA ALA A 6 -30.37 -7.20 -9.64
C ALA A 6 -29.65 -5.94 -10.16
N ILE A 7 -28.75 -6.13 -11.15
CA ILE A 7 -28.04 -5.03 -11.83
C ILE A 7 -29.04 -4.06 -12.53
N THR A 8 -30.18 -4.57 -12.97
CA THR A 8 -31.26 -3.78 -13.58
C THR A 8 -31.93 -2.81 -12.62
N ASP A 9 -31.75 -2.97 -11.30
CA ASP A 9 -32.36 -2.14 -10.28
C ASP A 9 -31.47 -0.96 -9.85
N VAL A 10 -30.28 -0.87 -10.43
CA VAL A 10 -29.33 0.23 -10.15
C VAL A 10 -29.65 1.43 -11.01
N ASN A 11 -29.92 2.57 -10.38
CA ASN A 11 -30.23 3.82 -11.05
C ASN A 11 -29.07 4.83 -10.89
N ILE A 12 -29.03 5.80 -11.81
CA ILE A 12 -28.12 6.94 -11.70
C ILE A 12 -28.39 7.71 -10.41
N GLY A 13 -27.35 7.97 -9.63
CA GLY A 13 -27.46 8.66 -8.34
C GLY A 13 -27.69 7.74 -7.15
N ASP A 14 -27.90 6.43 -7.35
CA ASP A 14 -27.89 5.48 -6.24
C ASP A 14 -26.51 5.52 -5.57
N SER A 15 -26.50 5.66 -4.25
CA SER A 15 -25.26 5.69 -3.49
C SER A 15 -25.42 5.09 -2.10
N THR A 16 -24.37 4.45 -1.62
CA THR A 16 -24.31 3.88 -0.27
C THR A 16 -22.99 4.30 0.38
N SER A 17 -23.06 4.74 1.64
CA SER A 17 -21.87 5.07 2.43
C SER A 17 -21.47 3.90 3.31
N LEU A 18 -20.25 3.41 3.13
CA LEU A 18 -19.72 2.23 3.81
C LEU A 18 -18.30 2.52 4.33
N LYS A 19 -17.95 1.91 5.47
CA LYS A 19 -16.56 1.90 5.93
C LYS A 19 -15.87 0.69 5.34
N MET A 20 -14.81 0.90 4.55
CA MET A 20 -14.05 -0.18 3.91
C MET A 20 -12.55 0.10 3.95
N GLY A 21 -11.76 -0.98 3.89
CA GLY A 21 -10.37 -0.91 3.53
C GLY A 21 -10.22 -0.66 2.03
N VAL A 22 -9.33 0.25 1.67
CA VAL A 22 -8.94 0.53 0.28
C VAL A 22 -7.47 0.17 0.11
N LEU A 23 -7.17 -0.67 -0.86
CA LEU A 23 -5.83 -1.06 -1.24
C LEU A 23 -5.52 -0.53 -2.62
N PHE A 24 -4.40 0.19 -2.74
CA PHE A 24 -3.75 0.47 -4.02
C PHE A 24 -2.46 -0.34 -4.12
N SER A 25 -2.23 -0.99 -5.26
CA SER A 25 -0.93 -1.56 -5.60
C SER A 25 -0.49 -1.06 -6.96
N ASP A 26 0.82 -0.83 -7.13
CA ASP A 26 1.42 -0.33 -8.37
C ASP A 26 2.76 -1.05 -8.62
N MET A 27 3.01 -1.44 -9.86
CA MET A 27 4.26 -2.07 -10.25
C MET A 27 5.40 -1.05 -10.26
N ARG A 28 6.54 -1.42 -9.75
CA ARG A 28 7.70 -0.54 -9.78
C ARG A 28 8.33 -0.52 -11.16
N ASN A 29 8.62 0.68 -11.65
CA ASN A 29 9.29 0.91 -12.94
C ASN A 29 8.55 0.30 -14.15
N PHE A 30 7.21 0.18 -14.09
CA PHE A 30 6.43 -0.38 -15.22
C PHE A 30 6.71 0.34 -16.53
N THR A 31 6.79 1.67 -16.56
CA THR A 31 7.11 2.45 -17.75
C THR A 31 8.42 2.00 -18.38
N GLY A 32 9.49 1.87 -17.58
CA GLY A 32 10.79 1.43 -18.10
C GLY A 32 10.81 -0.04 -18.55
N ILE A 33 9.91 -0.87 -17.99
CA ILE A 33 9.72 -2.27 -18.41
C ILE A 33 8.93 -2.29 -19.73
N SER A 34 7.82 -1.57 -19.83
CA SER A 34 6.90 -1.56 -20.96
C SER A 34 7.51 -0.94 -22.22
N GLU A 35 8.41 0.05 -22.10
CA GLU A 35 9.12 0.67 -23.22
C GLU A 35 10.01 -0.32 -24.00
N LYS A 36 10.38 -1.44 -23.39
CA LYS A 36 11.20 -2.49 -24.02
C LYS A 36 10.36 -3.57 -24.72
N MET A 37 9.03 -3.45 -24.71
CA MET A 37 8.09 -4.44 -25.22
C MET A 37 7.28 -3.89 -26.38
N SER A 38 6.87 -4.76 -27.30
CA SER A 38 5.80 -4.45 -28.22
C SER A 38 4.46 -4.31 -27.48
N PRO A 39 3.44 -3.64 -28.07
CA PRO A 39 2.12 -3.53 -27.44
C PRO A 39 1.52 -4.89 -27.05
N ASP A 40 1.63 -5.91 -27.90
CA ASP A 40 1.09 -7.25 -27.64
C ASP A 40 1.83 -7.96 -26.49
N GLU A 41 3.15 -7.81 -26.41
CA GLU A 41 3.95 -8.35 -25.30
C GLU A 41 3.59 -7.66 -23.99
N ASN A 42 3.40 -6.35 -24.01
CA ASN A 42 3.01 -5.59 -22.84
C ASN A 42 1.63 -6.02 -22.29
N PHE A 43 0.65 -6.24 -23.18
CA PHE A 43 -0.66 -6.78 -22.79
C PHE A 43 -0.55 -8.18 -22.17
N LYS A 44 0.25 -9.07 -22.74
CA LYS A 44 0.47 -10.42 -22.20
C LYS A 44 1.16 -10.37 -20.84
N PHE A 45 2.20 -9.54 -20.72
CA PHE A 45 2.94 -9.32 -19.47
C PHE A 45 2.00 -8.83 -18.36
N LEU A 46 1.22 -7.78 -18.63
CA LEU A 46 0.30 -7.20 -17.64
C LEU A 46 -0.79 -8.20 -17.23
N ASN A 47 -1.41 -8.89 -18.18
CA ASN A 47 -2.44 -9.88 -17.85
C ASN A 47 -1.88 -11.01 -16.99
N ARG A 48 -0.69 -11.53 -17.33
CA ARG A 48 -0.03 -12.55 -16.53
C ARG A 48 0.28 -12.07 -15.11
N TYR A 49 0.80 -10.85 -14.94
CA TYR A 49 1.00 -10.25 -13.61
C TYR A 49 -0.32 -10.21 -12.82
N LEU A 50 -1.40 -9.75 -13.43
CA LEU A 50 -2.71 -9.65 -12.78
C LEU A 50 -3.31 -11.03 -12.42
N GLU A 51 -3.01 -12.08 -13.17
CA GLU A 51 -3.38 -13.47 -12.85
C GLU A 51 -2.78 -13.96 -11.55
N PHE A 52 -1.58 -13.50 -11.19
CA PHE A 52 -0.95 -13.81 -9.90
C PHE A 52 -1.49 -12.92 -8.76
N MET A 53 -1.80 -11.66 -9.04
CA MET A 53 -2.22 -10.70 -8.00
C MET A 53 -3.68 -10.84 -7.59
N THR A 54 -4.57 -11.06 -8.56
CA THR A 54 -6.03 -11.09 -8.33
C THR A 54 -6.50 -12.16 -7.34
N PRO A 55 -5.98 -13.41 -7.36
CA PRO A 55 -6.40 -14.45 -6.42
C PRO A 55 -6.12 -14.08 -4.96
N ALA A 56 -5.03 -13.37 -4.68
CA ALA A 56 -4.67 -12.94 -3.33
C ALA A 56 -5.72 -11.98 -2.74
N ILE A 57 -6.23 -11.05 -3.54
CA ILE A 57 -7.29 -10.12 -3.13
C ILE A 57 -8.57 -10.88 -2.81
N LYS A 58 -9.00 -11.78 -3.68
CA LYS A 58 -10.22 -12.58 -3.50
C LYS A 58 -10.14 -13.53 -2.29
N LYS A 59 -8.97 -14.12 -2.04
CA LYS A 59 -8.71 -15.02 -0.91
C LYS A 59 -9.03 -14.37 0.45
N TYR A 60 -8.82 -13.06 0.55
CA TYR A 60 -9.05 -12.28 1.76
C TYR A 60 -10.28 -11.36 1.63
N ASN A 61 -11.36 -11.87 1.05
CA ASN A 61 -12.67 -11.20 0.97
C ASN A 61 -12.66 -9.83 0.28
N GLY A 62 -11.59 -9.49 -0.45
CA GLY A 62 -11.49 -8.28 -1.25
C GLY A 62 -12.07 -8.47 -2.64
N PHE A 63 -12.44 -7.37 -3.26
CA PHE A 63 -12.80 -7.32 -4.67
C PHE A 63 -12.12 -6.15 -5.37
N ILE A 64 -11.84 -6.33 -6.65
CA ILE A 64 -11.19 -5.31 -7.47
C ILE A 64 -12.26 -4.31 -7.92
N ASP A 65 -12.04 -3.04 -7.62
CA ASP A 65 -12.87 -1.95 -8.13
C ASP A 65 -12.49 -1.64 -9.58
N LYS A 66 -11.21 -1.41 -9.81
CA LYS A 66 -10.70 -1.14 -11.17
C LYS A 66 -9.20 -1.41 -11.30
N TYR A 67 -8.77 -1.55 -12.55
CA TYR A 67 -7.38 -1.48 -12.97
C TYR A 67 -7.08 -0.09 -13.54
N ILE A 68 -5.94 0.48 -13.19
CA ILE A 68 -5.48 1.79 -13.67
C ILE A 68 -4.07 1.58 -14.24
N GLY A 69 -4.00 1.20 -15.51
CA GLY A 69 -2.74 0.71 -16.09
C GLY A 69 -2.30 -0.58 -15.41
N ASP A 70 -1.12 -0.56 -14.81
CA ASP A 70 -0.54 -1.63 -14.00
C ASP A 70 -0.98 -1.60 -12.53
N ALA A 71 -1.62 -0.51 -12.10
CA ALA A 71 -2.12 -0.39 -10.74
C ALA A 71 -3.46 -1.12 -10.55
N VAL A 72 -3.64 -1.68 -9.36
CA VAL A 72 -4.88 -2.32 -8.92
C VAL A 72 -5.47 -1.52 -7.76
N MET A 73 -6.73 -1.16 -7.88
CA MET A 73 -7.53 -0.65 -6.77
C MET A 73 -8.49 -1.74 -6.30
N ALA A 74 -8.37 -2.13 -5.03
CA ALA A 74 -9.23 -3.14 -4.42
C ALA A 74 -9.89 -2.63 -3.14
N LEU A 75 -11.07 -3.15 -2.84
CA LEU A 75 -11.89 -2.80 -1.70
C LEU A 75 -12.10 -4.02 -0.80
N PHE A 76 -12.05 -3.77 0.51
CA PHE A 76 -12.19 -4.79 1.55
C PHE A 76 -13.32 -4.39 2.52
N PRO A 77 -14.50 -4.97 2.36
CA PRO A 77 -15.68 -4.58 3.15
C PRO A 77 -15.67 -5.18 4.56
N THR A 78 -14.92 -6.26 4.79
CA THR A 78 -15.00 -7.06 6.02
C THR A 78 -14.07 -6.53 7.10
N SER A 79 -12.78 -6.34 6.79
CA SER A 79 -11.81 -5.85 7.78
C SER A 79 -10.60 -5.19 7.13
N ALA A 80 -9.93 -4.32 7.90
CA ALA A 80 -8.64 -3.75 7.49
C ALA A 80 -7.53 -4.82 7.45
N GLU A 81 -7.61 -5.82 8.32
CA GLU A 81 -6.66 -6.92 8.39
C GLU A 81 -6.68 -7.77 7.11
N ASP A 82 -7.87 -8.00 6.52
CA ASP A 82 -8.00 -8.69 5.24
C ASP A 82 -7.21 -7.99 4.13
N ALA A 83 -7.24 -6.65 4.09
CA ALA A 83 -6.46 -5.88 3.11
C ALA A 83 -4.94 -6.06 3.32
N VAL A 84 -4.48 -6.09 4.57
CA VAL A 84 -3.05 -6.29 4.89
C VAL A 84 -2.62 -7.71 4.54
N LEU A 85 -3.43 -8.72 4.88
CA LEU A 85 -3.13 -10.12 4.55
C LEU A 85 -3.14 -10.36 3.04
N ALA A 86 -4.04 -9.70 2.31
CA ALA A 86 -4.03 -9.72 0.84
C ALA A 86 -2.73 -9.13 0.28
N ALA A 87 -2.26 -7.99 0.81
CA ALA A 87 -0.99 -7.38 0.39
C ALA A 87 0.21 -8.29 0.67
N VAL A 88 0.23 -8.98 1.83
CA VAL A 88 1.25 -9.98 2.18
C VAL A 88 1.23 -11.14 1.18
N GLU A 89 0.04 -11.65 0.87
CA GLU A 89 -0.11 -12.74 -0.11
C GLU A 89 0.28 -12.31 -1.53
N MET A 90 -0.08 -11.08 -1.96
CA MET A 90 0.34 -10.52 -3.25
C MET A 90 1.86 -10.48 -3.37
N ASN A 91 2.58 -10.08 -2.32
CA ASN A 91 4.06 -10.09 -2.32
C ASN A 91 4.62 -11.51 -2.45
N LYS A 92 4.00 -12.52 -1.79
CA LYS A 92 4.40 -13.92 -1.94
C LYS A 92 4.16 -14.41 -3.37
N GLN A 93 3.01 -14.08 -3.96
CA GLN A 93 2.69 -14.43 -5.34
C GLN A 93 3.61 -13.72 -6.34
N LEU A 94 4.03 -12.49 -6.04
CA LEU A 94 5.02 -11.77 -6.84
C LEU A 94 6.39 -12.46 -6.84
N ALA A 95 6.81 -13.02 -5.71
CA ALA A 95 8.03 -13.82 -5.66
C ALA A 95 7.93 -15.08 -6.54
N VAL A 96 6.77 -15.76 -6.51
CA VAL A 96 6.49 -16.91 -7.40
C VAL A 96 6.50 -16.47 -8.86
N TYR A 97 5.81 -15.37 -9.20
CA TYR A 97 5.80 -14.79 -10.53
C TYR A 97 7.23 -14.53 -11.06
N ASN A 98 8.09 -13.91 -10.23
CA ASN A 98 9.47 -13.63 -10.60
C ASN A 98 10.33 -14.90 -10.78
N CYS A 99 9.99 -16.01 -10.10
CA CYS A 99 10.69 -17.30 -10.30
C CYS A 99 10.19 -18.04 -11.55
N ASP A 100 8.93 -17.87 -11.94
CA ASP A 100 8.30 -18.58 -13.05
C ASP A 100 8.61 -17.90 -14.41
N GLU A 101 8.95 -16.62 -14.42
CA GLU A 101 9.47 -15.94 -15.60
C GLU A 101 10.92 -16.40 -15.87
N PRO A 102 11.27 -16.70 -17.13
CA PRO A 102 12.63 -17.10 -17.45
C PRO A 102 13.61 -16.00 -17.04
N ALA A 103 14.42 -16.32 -16.02
CA ALA A 103 15.35 -15.40 -15.31
C ALA A 103 16.45 -14.79 -16.22
N SER A 104 16.43 -15.05 -17.52
CA SER A 104 17.51 -14.70 -18.43
C SER A 104 17.38 -13.32 -19.11
N GLU A 105 16.24 -12.64 -19.03
CA GLU A 105 16.04 -11.43 -19.82
C GLU A 105 15.38 -10.23 -19.12
N ARG A 106 14.85 -10.37 -17.91
CA ARG A 106 14.14 -9.27 -17.21
C ARG A 106 14.60 -9.11 -15.77
N GLU A 107 14.69 -7.85 -15.34
CA GLU A 107 14.84 -7.54 -13.92
C GLU A 107 13.59 -8.00 -13.14
N PRO A 108 13.73 -8.49 -11.89
CA PRO A 108 12.60 -8.88 -11.07
C PRO A 108 11.61 -7.72 -10.91
N VAL A 109 10.34 -8.02 -11.08
CA VAL A 109 9.24 -7.07 -10.85
C VAL A 109 9.09 -6.84 -9.35
N ASN A 110 8.97 -5.59 -8.96
CA ASN A 110 8.67 -5.18 -7.60
C ASN A 110 7.34 -4.43 -7.57
N MET A 111 6.70 -4.39 -6.41
CA MET A 111 5.39 -3.78 -6.22
C MET A 111 5.38 -2.92 -4.96
N GLY A 112 4.62 -1.83 -4.98
CA GLY A 112 4.27 -1.07 -3.79
C GLY A 112 2.78 -1.21 -3.48
N VAL A 113 2.44 -1.30 -2.20
CA VAL A 113 1.06 -1.36 -1.73
C VAL A 113 0.81 -0.28 -0.69
N GLY A 114 -0.30 0.45 -0.85
CA GLY A 114 -0.78 1.43 0.13
C GLY A 114 -2.19 1.07 0.59
N ILE A 115 -2.42 1.05 1.91
CA ILE A 115 -3.72 0.67 2.48
C ILE A 115 -4.20 1.72 3.48
N HIS A 116 -5.42 2.17 3.30
CA HIS A 116 -6.12 3.01 4.26
C HIS A 116 -7.55 2.48 4.47
N ILE A 117 -8.15 2.78 5.63
CA ILE A 117 -9.53 2.45 5.95
C ILE A 117 -10.30 3.72 6.30
N GLY A 118 -11.53 3.83 5.83
CA GLY A 118 -12.39 4.96 6.14
C GLY A 118 -13.73 4.88 5.44
N GLN A 119 -14.53 5.91 5.65
CA GLN A 119 -15.82 6.06 4.97
C GLN A 119 -15.59 6.33 3.48
N LEU A 120 -16.36 5.64 2.65
CA LEU A 120 -16.41 5.87 1.23
C LEU A 120 -17.85 5.81 0.74
N VAL A 121 -18.11 6.49 -0.35
CA VAL A 121 -19.40 6.46 -1.04
C VAL A 121 -19.23 5.64 -2.32
N LEU A 122 -19.90 4.51 -2.37
CA LEU A 122 -20.11 3.75 -3.60
C LEU A 122 -21.34 4.32 -4.29
N GLY A 123 -21.22 4.72 -5.53
CA GLY A 123 -22.34 5.30 -6.24
C GLY A 123 -22.25 5.10 -7.74
N THR A 124 -23.39 5.25 -8.41
CA THR A 124 -23.50 5.17 -9.87
C THR A 124 -23.52 6.57 -10.45
N ILE A 125 -22.53 6.85 -11.29
CA ILE A 125 -22.43 8.12 -12.02
C ILE A 125 -22.54 7.87 -13.54
N GLY A 126 -22.95 8.89 -14.28
CA GLY A 126 -22.98 8.85 -15.73
C GLY A 126 -24.31 9.30 -16.31
N ARG A 127 -24.64 8.75 -17.48
CA ARG A 127 -25.92 8.94 -18.18
C ARG A 127 -26.52 7.57 -18.47
N GLU A 128 -27.82 7.52 -18.82
CA GLU A 128 -28.54 6.27 -19.13
C GLU A 128 -27.81 5.38 -20.16
N THR A 129 -27.04 5.98 -21.07
CA THR A 129 -26.27 5.25 -22.09
C THR A 129 -24.92 4.73 -21.60
N ARG A 130 -24.42 5.25 -20.47
CA ARG A 130 -23.13 4.83 -19.87
C ARG A 130 -23.13 5.14 -18.38
N MET A 131 -23.33 4.11 -17.58
CA MET A 131 -23.27 4.17 -16.12
C MET A 131 -21.97 3.49 -15.66
N GLU A 132 -21.29 4.11 -14.72
CA GLU A 132 -20.14 3.54 -14.02
C GLU A 132 -20.38 3.58 -12.52
N THR A 133 -20.18 2.43 -11.87
CA THR A 133 -20.08 2.42 -10.40
C THR A 133 -18.70 2.94 -10.02
N THR A 134 -18.67 3.94 -9.16
CA THR A 134 -17.40 4.54 -8.73
C THR A 134 -17.38 4.76 -7.24
N VAL A 135 -16.16 4.83 -6.71
CA VAL A 135 -15.88 5.15 -5.31
C VAL A 135 -15.39 6.58 -5.21
N ILE A 136 -16.06 7.38 -4.41
CA ILE A 136 -15.65 8.75 -4.11
C ILE A 136 -15.35 8.85 -2.63
N SER A 137 -14.08 9.14 -2.28
CA SER A 137 -13.70 9.32 -0.89
C SER A 137 -12.28 9.85 -0.74
N ASP A 138 -12.03 10.57 0.35
CA ASP A 138 -10.68 10.88 0.83
C ASP A 138 -9.88 9.61 1.18
N THR A 139 -10.56 8.52 1.55
CA THR A 139 -9.98 7.20 1.83
C THR A 139 -9.22 6.67 0.63
N VAL A 140 -9.77 6.83 -0.58
CA VAL A 140 -9.12 6.45 -1.85
C VAL A 140 -7.84 7.25 -2.06
N ASN A 141 -7.90 8.56 -1.87
CA ASN A 141 -6.75 9.45 -2.02
C ASN A 141 -5.63 9.14 -1.01
N ALA A 142 -6.01 8.82 0.24
CA ALA A 142 -5.05 8.43 1.28
C ALA A 142 -4.34 7.13 0.93
N SER A 143 -5.06 6.11 0.46
CA SER A 143 -4.48 4.83 0.04
C SER A 143 -3.52 4.99 -1.14
N ALA A 144 -3.92 5.75 -2.17
CA ALA A 144 -3.06 6.05 -3.32
C ALA A 144 -1.80 6.85 -2.90
N ARG A 145 -1.95 7.76 -1.91
CA ARG A 145 -0.79 8.49 -1.36
C ARG A 145 0.18 7.56 -0.65
N LEU A 146 -0.32 6.63 0.18
CA LEU A 146 0.50 5.63 0.86
C LEU A 146 1.23 4.74 -0.15
N GLU A 147 0.52 4.30 -1.21
CA GLU A 147 1.17 3.54 -2.27
C GLU A 147 2.36 4.32 -2.86
N SER A 148 2.16 5.57 -3.24
CA SER A 148 3.21 6.41 -3.84
C SER A 148 4.41 6.64 -2.91
N LEU A 149 4.18 6.71 -1.60
CA LEU A 149 5.24 6.88 -0.59
C LEU A 149 6.18 5.68 -0.49
N ASN A 150 5.75 4.48 -0.88
CA ASN A 150 6.67 3.34 -0.96
C ASN A 150 7.89 3.63 -1.85
N LYS A 151 7.76 4.46 -2.90
CA LYS A 151 8.88 4.87 -3.77
C LYS A 151 9.92 5.69 -3.00
N THR A 152 9.45 6.55 -2.08
CA THR A 152 10.30 7.41 -1.25
C THR A 152 11.05 6.62 -0.19
N TYR A 153 10.34 5.73 0.52
CA TYR A 153 10.93 4.95 1.62
C TYR A 153 11.58 3.63 1.15
N LYS A 154 11.37 3.25 -0.12
CA LYS A 154 11.78 1.96 -0.70
C LYS A 154 11.25 0.78 0.12
N THR A 155 9.97 0.85 0.45
CA THR A 155 9.19 -0.17 1.17
C THR A 155 8.24 -0.89 0.22
N ASN A 156 7.65 -2.00 0.65
CA ASN A 156 6.69 -2.77 -0.16
C ASN A 156 5.24 -2.52 0.26
N VAL A 157 4.97 -2.40 1.56
CA VAL A 157 3.61 -2.25 2.08
C VAL A 157 3.57 -1.14 3.11
N LEU A 158 2.78 -0.10 2.83
CA LEU A 158 2.50 1.01 3.75
C LEU A 158 1.02 1.03 4.12
N ILE A 159 0.76 1.24 5.39
CA ILE A 159 -0.59 1.35 5.94
C ILE A 159 -0.73 2.63 6.77
N SER A 160 -1.96 3.11 6.92
CA SER A 160 -2.25 4.21 7.84
C SER A 160 -2.34 3.74 9.29
N GLY A 161 -2.24 4.70 10.24
CA GLY A 161 -2.51 4.46 11.65
C GLY A 161 -3.89 3.85 11.90
N ALA A 162 -4.92 4.33 11.18
CA ALA A 162 -6.27 3.78 11.28
C ALA A 162 -6.37 2.30 10.89
N VAL A 163 -5.60 1.86 9.89
CA VAL A 163 -5.50 0.43 9.55
C VAL A 163 -4.77 -0.32 10.65
N ARG A 164 -3.61 0.18 11.08
CA ARG A 164 -2.78 -0.45 12.11
C ARG A 164 -3.56 -0.71 13.40
N ASP A 165 -4.42 0.20 13.80
CA ASP A 165 -5.20 0.11 15.05
C ASP A 165 -6.30 -0.96 15.01
N GLU A 166 -6.72 -1.39 13.81
CA GLU A 166 -7.69 -2.48 13.60
C GLU A 166 -7.04 -3.86 13.40
N LEU A 167 -5.69 -3.94 13.35
CA LEU A 167 -4.99 -5.21 13.17
C LEU A 167 -4.93 -6.01 14.47
N SER A 168 -4.86 -7.32 14.33
CA SER A 168 -4.54 -8.22 15.44
C SER A 168 -3.14 -7.95 16.01
N PRO A 169 -2.91 -8.22 17.31
CA PRO A 169 -1.61 -7.99 17.95
C PRO A 169 -0.45 -8.70 17.24
N ASP A 170 -0.71 -9.82 16.59
CA ASP A 170 0.30 -10.59 15.87
C ASP A 170 0.82 -9.83 14.65
N ILE A 171 -0.07 -9.23 13.88
CA ILE A 171 0.32 -8.43 12.71
C ILE A 171 0.89 -7.07 13.14
N GLN A 172 0.32 -6.44 14.19
CA GLN A 172 0.83 -5.17 14.73
C GLN A 172 2.31 -5.24 15.14
N ARG A 173 2.78 -6.41 15.61
CA ARG A 173 4.19 -6.61 15.95
C ARG A 173 5.13 -6.38 14.76
N SER A 174 4.67 -6.69 13.57
CA SER A 174 5.41 -6.51 12.31
C SER A 174 5.06 -5.20 11.59
N CYS A 175 4.49 -4.22 12.30
CA CYS A 175 4.27 -2.86 11.81
C CYS A 175 5.14 -1.89 12.61
N ARG A 176 5.74 -0.88 11.95
CA ARG A 176 6.50 0.19 12.60
C ARG A 176 6.12 1.56 12.03
N LEU A 177 5.99 2.57 12.87
CA LEU A 177 5.78 3.94 12.44
C LEU A 177 7.06 4.44 11.75
N ILE A 178 6.92 4.91 10.51
CA ILE A 178 8.06 5.37 9.72
C ILE A 178 8.04 6.86 9.39
N ASP A 179 6.86 7.47 9.34
CA ASP A 179 6.70 8.91 9.11
C ASP A 179 5.27 9.36 9.41
N ARG A 180 5.02 10.67 9.28
CA ARG A 180 3.70 11.29 9.22
C ARG A 180 3.59 12.13 7.96
N THR A 181 2.49 12.03 7.24
CA THR A 181 2.26 12.78 6.01
C THR A 181 0.94 13.53 6.06
N GLN A 182 0.87 14.69 5.41
CA GLN A 182 -0.42 15.37 5.24
C GLN A 182 -1.11 14.87 3.98
N VAL A 183 -2.38 14.56 4.12
CA VAL A 183 -3.25 14.33 2.96
C VAL A 183 -3.65 15.70 2.39
N LYS A 184 -3.53 15.86 1.07
CA LYS A 184 -3.85 17.13 0.39
C LYS A 184 -5.23 17.63 0.80
N GLY A 185 -5.28 18.86 1.32
CA GLY A 185 -6.51 19.50 1.77
C GLY A 185 -6.92 19.21 3.23
N LYS A 186 -6.16 18.43 3.98
CA LYS A 186 -6.36 18.20 5.42
C LYS A 186 -5.26 18.82 6.26
N VAL A 187 -5.63 19.30 7.44
CA VAL A 187 -4.68 19.84 8.44
C VAL A 187 -4.03 18.71 9.25
N GLU A 188 -4.74 17.60 9.43
CA GLU A 188 -4.30 16.47 10.23
C GLU A 188 -3.23 15.64 9.50
N PHE A 189 -2.27 15.17 10.27
CA PHE A 189 -1.26 14.24 9.79
C PHE A 189 -1.82 12.81 9.77
N LEU A 190 -1.45 12.07 8.74
CA LEU A 190 -1.68 10.64 8.62
C LEU A 190 -0.41 9.92 9.06
N ASP A 191 -0.50 9.11 10.12
CA ASP A 191 0.57 8.22 10.53
C ASP A 191 0.81 7.15 9.46
N VAL A 192 2.07 6.97 9.07
CA VAL A 192 2.51 6.03 8.04
C VAL A 192 3.27 4.89 8.70
N TYR A 193 2.72 3.69 8.62
CA TYR A 193 3.34 2.47 9.13
C TYR A 193 3.82 1.59 7.98
N GLU A 194 5.02 1.05 8.11
CA GLU A 194 5.51 -0.03 7.26
C GLU A 194 5.09 -1.38 7.84
N VAL A 195 4.60 -2.27 6.97
CA VAL A 195 4.36 -3.69 7.29
C VAL A 195 5.50 -4.50 6.68
N TYR A 196 6.33 -5.13 7.53
CA TYR A 196 7.53 -5.87 7.11
C TYR A 196 7.38 -7.39 7.25
N LEU A 197 6.14 -7.91 7.20
CA LEU A 197 5.83 -9.35 7.20
C LEU A 197 6.33 -10.10 5.96
N THR A 198 6.64 -9.38 4.89
CA THR A 198 7.11 -9.95 3.61
C THR A 198 8.62 -9.91 3.46
N ASP A 199 9.32 -9.32 4.43
CA ASP A 199 10.76 -9.19 4.37
C ASP A 199 11.45 -10.52 4.70
N GLU A 200 12.68 -10.66 4.25
CA GLU A 200 13.54 -11.75 4.68
C GLU A 200 13.72 -11.73 6.21
N LEU A 201 13.80 -12.90 6.83
CA LEU A 201 13.83 -13.04 8.28
C LEU A 201 14.86 -12.13 8.95
N ALA A 202 16.10 -12.09 8.43
CA ALA A 202 17.17 -11.26 8.98
C ALA A 202 16.83 -9.75 8.92
N VAL A 203 16.18 -9.29 7.85
CA VAL A 203 15.74 -7.90 7.68
C VAL A 203 14.60 -7.59 8.64
N ALA A 204 13.63 -8.49 8.77
CA ALA A 204 12.50 -8.34 9.68
C ALA A 204 12.95 -8.28 11.15
N GLU A 205 13.92 -9.10 11.55
CA GLU A 205 14.50 -9.10 12.89
C GLU A 205 15.23 -7.77 13.19
N GLU A 206 16.02 -7.26 12.23
CA GLU A 206 16.67 -5.95 12.36
C GLU A 206 15.65 -4.82 12.49
N LYS A 207 14.62 -4.80 11.64
CA LYS A 207 13.52 -3.82 11.73
C LYS A 207 12.80 -3.90 13.06
N SER A 208 12.55 -5.10 13.59
CA SER A 208 11.92 -5.31 14.89
C SER A 208 12.80 -4.78 16.05
N LYS A 209 14.12 -5.02 16.01
CA LYS A 209 15.11 -4.51 16.99
C LYS A 209 15.11 -2.98 17.02
N ASN A 210 15.09 -2.35 15.86
CA ASN A 210 15.23 -0.90 15.71
C ASN A 210 13.89 -0.14 15.79
N LYS A 211 12.74 -0.84 15.78
CA LYS A 211 11.39 -0.28 15.73
C LYS A 211 11.17 0.85 16.74
N LYS A 212 11.42 0.60 18.04
CA LYS A 212 11.17 1.58 19.10
C LYS A 212 12.02 2.85 18.97
N VAL A 213 13.26 2.70 18.51
CA VAL A 213 14.15 3.85 18.30
C VAL A 213 13.69 4.67 17.11
N LEU A 214 13.31 4.02 16.01
CA LEU A 214 12.76 4.69 14.83
C LEU A 214 11.46 5.44 15.15
N GLU A 215 10.51 4.81 15.86
CA GLU A 215 9.25 5.43 16.29
C GLU A 215 9.53 6.67 17.16
N ALA A 216 10.50 6.61 18.09
CA ALA A 216 10.91 7.76 18.88
C ALA A 216 11.55 8.88 18.04
N ILE A 217 12.30 8.56 16.97
CA ILE A 217 12.83 9.56 16.03
C ILE A 217 11.69 10.30 15.36
N VAL A 218 10.68 9.57 14.82
CA VAL A 218 9.50 10.15 14.19
C VAL A 218 8.75 11.05 15.16
N ASP A 219 8.45 10.58 16.36
CA ASP A 219 7.71 11.33 17.38
C ASP A 219 8.42 12.62 17.77
N ASN A 220 9.72 12.55 18.07
CA ASN A 220 10.49 13.73 18.46
C ASN A 220 10.59 14.75 17.31
N TYR A 221 10.72 14.30 16.07
CA TYR A 221 10.74 15.19 14.91
C TYR A 221 9.42 15.98 14.79
N PHE A 222 8.28 15.31 14.87
CA PHE A 222 6.97 15.95 14.72
C PHE A 222 6.52 16.75 15.95
N THR A 223 7.10 16.51 17.11
CA THR A 223 6.91 17.37 18.30
C THR A 223 7.89 18.56 18.33
N GLY A 224 8.82 18.66 17.36
CA GLY A 224 9.77 19.76 17.25
C GLY A 224 11.07 19.57 18.04
N ASP A 225 11.25 18.45 18.75
CA ASP A 225 12.51 18.15 19.46
C ASP A 225 13.53 17.48 18.51
N ILE A 226 14.01 18.27 17.57
CA ILE A 226 15.01 17.82 16.57
C ILE A 226 16.31 17.34 17.21
N LYS A 227 16.71 17.95 18.37
CA LYS A 227 17.93 17.54 19.07
C LYS A 227 17.81 16.11 19.60
N LEU A 228 16.65 15.79 20.17
CA LEU A 228 16.40 14.45 20.69
C LEU A 228 16.22 13.43 19.56
N ALA A 229 15.58 13.82 18.45
CA ALA A 229 15.49 12.97 17.25
C ALA A 229 16.90 12.60 16.71
N ARG A 230 17.81 13.59 16.59
CA ARG A 230 19.22 13.35 16.19
C ARG A 230 19.96 12.44 17.17
N LYS A 231 19.77 12.66 18.47
CA LYS A 231 20.36 11.81 19.51
C LYS A 231 19.87 10.37 19.38
N LYS A 232 18.55 10.16 19.17
CA LYS A 232 18.00 8.82 18.96
C LYS A 232 18.51 8.16 17.69
N LEU A 233 18.72 8.93 16.64
CA LEU A 233 19.31 8.42 15.40
C LEU A 233 20.76 7.92 15.62
N SER A 234 21.55 8.60 16.45
CA SER A 234 22.91 8.16 16.79
C SER A 234 22.99 6.91 17.68
N GLU A 235 21.86 6.48 18.28
CA GLU A 235 21.76 5.22 19.03
C GLU A 235 21.62 4.00 18.09
N LEU A 236 21.29 4.22 16.81
CA LEU A 236 21.21 3.16 15.81
C LEU A 236 22.61 2.78 15.34
N GLU A 237 22.93 1.50 15.36
CA GLU A 237 24.22 0.98 14.93
C GLU A 237 24.49 1.29 13.44
N ASP A 238 25.77 1.44 13.07
CA ASP A 238 26.16 1.78 11.68
C ASP A 238 25.80 0.69 10.66
N ASP A 239 25.48 -0.52 11.12
CA ASP A 239 25.13 -1.66 10.26
C ASP A 239 23.70 -1.57 9.67
N THR A 240 22.94 -0.55 10.06
CA THR A 240 21.59 -0.27 9.52
C THR A 240 21.57 0.26 8.07
N LYS A 241 22.67 0.16 7.35
CA LYS A 241 22.82 0.61 5.95
C LYS A 241 21.81 -0.03 4.99
N LYS A 242 21.26 -1.20 5.36
CA LYS A 242 20.23 -1.89 4.57
C LYS A 242 18.81 -1.37 4.83
N ASP A 243 18.56 -0.68 5.95
CA ASP A 243 17.27 -0.10 6.26
C ASP A 243 17.11 1.26 5.58
N THR A 244 16.34 1.25 4.50
CA THR A 244 16.12 2.44 3.65
C THR A 244 15.36 3.55 4.38
N VAL A 245 14.50 3.21 5.34
CA VAL A 245 13.76 4.18 6.17
C VAL A 245 14.71 4.89 7.12
N ILE A 246 15.63 4.17 7.76
CA ILE A 246 16.65 4.78 8.61
C ILE A 246 17.57 5.69 7.79
N SER A 247 17.96 5.26 6.58
CA SER A 247 18.75 6.08 5.65
C SER A 247 17.99 7.36 5.25
N PHE A 248 16.68 7.29 5.04
CA PHE A 248 15.83 8.45 4.79
C PHE A 248 15.87 9.44 5.96
N TRP A 249 15.75 8.96 7.21
CA TRP A 249 15.79 9.82 8.40
C TRP A 249 17.17 10.42 8.66
N LYS A 250 18.26 9.68 8.37
CA LYS A 250 19.63 10.25 8.40
C LYS A 250 19.70 11.48 7.49
N ASN A 251 19.33 11.33 6.23
CA ASN A 251 19.35 12.44 5.27
C ASN A 251 18.45 13.62 5.70
N ARG A 252 17.25 13.34 6.22
CA ARG A 252 16.27 14.37 6.64
C ARG A 252 16.73 15.18 7.86
N LEU A 253 17.46 14.56 8.76
CA LEU A 253 17.94 15.20 9.99
C LEU A 253 19.33 15.86 9.85
N GLU A 254 20.10 15.52 8.82
CA GLU A 254 21.38 16.16 8.50
C GLU A 254 21.19 17.49 7.75
N THR A 255 20.07 17.66 7.04
CA THR A 255 19.70 18.89 6.31
C THR A 255 19.09 19.92 7.26
#